data_1abf8b3e5cca61fd53a0c7a5eed6a1af
#
_entry.id   1abf8b3e5cca61fd53a0c7a5eed6a1af
#
_cell.length_a   1.000
_cell.length_b   1.000
_cell.length_c   1.000
_cell.angle_alpha   90.00
_cell.angle_beta   90.00
_cell.angle_gamma   90.00
#
_symmetry.space_group_name_H-M   'P 1'
#
loop_
_entity.id
_entity.type
_entity.pdbx_description
1 polymer ?
#
loop_
_entity_poly.entity_id
_entity_poly.type
_entity_poly.pdbx_seq_one_letter_code
_entity_poly.pdbx_strand_id
1 'polypeptide(L)'
;MSDATLPAAPVTPWRPVPPDRRVNERPEFTAGPPTLSVGLYQMGTREVARGYLSVAAARHFEQMGTPYLLVEFGEDEHGGLLRLVGLETKSDPHAMKIGSATVIATQLRRLAGPEGKHRYELVKHGETLVARIPEPIMAGLRAA
;
A
#
# COMPACT_ATOMS: atom_id res chain seq x y z
N MET A 1 30.83 31.80 -27.66
CA MET A 1 31.05 31.64 -27.25
C MET A 1 31.28 31.47 -27.21
N SER A 2 31.43 31.37 -27.62
CA SER A 2 31.86 31.09 -27.37
C SER A 2 31.98 30.53 -27.54
N ASP A 3 31.93 30.16 -27.95
CA ASP A 3 32.43 29.52 -27.87
C ASP A 3 32.27 28.81 -28.29
N ALA A 4 31.79 29.36 -29.48
CA ALA A 4 31.90 28.08 -29.95
C ALA A 4 32.70 27.30 -29.21
N THR A 5 33.37 27.91 -28.85
CA THR A 5 33.96 27.31 -27.83
C THR A 5 32.94 26.63 -27.08
N LEU A 6 33.13 25.46 -27.00
CA LEU A 6 32.45 24.85 -26.01
C LEU A 6 32.68 25.63 -24.82
N PRO A 7 31.68 26.13 -24.34
CA PRO A 7 31.80 26.92 -23.17
C PRO A 7 32.40 26.11 -22.08
N ALA A 8 32.87 26.80 -21.17
CA ALA A 8 33.32 26.19 -20.01
C ALA A 8 32.38 25.08 -19.74
N ALA A 9 32.88 23.93 -19.65
CA ALA A 9 32.07 22.78 -19.56
C ALA A 9 31.02 22.97 -18.53
N PRO A 10 29.81 22.81 -18.89
CA PRO A 10 28.77 22.82 -17.91
C PRO A 10 29.03 21.73 -16.92
N VAL A 11 28.62 21.96 -15.74
CA VAL A 11 28.76 20.99 -14.69
C VAL A 11 28.09 19.69 -15.08
N THR A 12 26.97 19.79 -15.78
CA THR A 12 26.25 18.62 -16.22
C THR A 12 26.08 18.72 -17.72
N PRO A 13 26.96 18.08 -18.51
CA PRO A 13 26.88 18.17 -19.96
C PRO A 13 25.64 17.49 -20.54
N TRP A 14 25.04 16.60 -19.77
CA TRP A 14 23.84 15.92 -20.22
C TRP A 14 22.67 16.30 -19.33
N ARG A 15 21.57 16.65 -19.95
CA ARG A 15 20.37 17.00 -19.23
C ARG A 15 19.27 16.03 -19.61
N PRO A 16 18.53 15.51 -18.64
CA PRO A 16 17.42 14.62 -18.96
C PRO A 16 16.32 15.38 -19.68
N VAL A 17 15.66 14.69 -20.58
CA VAL A 17 14.48 15.23 -21.24
C VAL A 17 13.31 15.01 -20.30
N PRO A 18 12.56 16.04 -19.96
CA PRO A 18 11.44 15.86 -19.07
C PRO A 18 10.41 14.92 -19.68
N PRO A 19 9.83 14.05 -18.92
CA PRO A 19 8.78 13.17 -19.43
C PRO A 19 7.53 13.98 -19.77
N ASP A 20 6.77 13.50 -20.74
CA ASP A 20 5.52 14.14 -21.09
C ASP A 20 4.52 14.10 -19.97
N ARG A 21 4.62 13.12 -19.09
CA ARG A 21 3.72 12.96 -17.98
C ARG A 21 4.51 12.94 -16.69
N ARG A 22 3.98 13.62 -15.69
CA ARG A 22 4.62 13.70 -14.39
C ARG A 22 4.08 12.65 -13.46
N VAL A 23 4.13 11.42 -13.87
CA VAL A 23 3.48 10.36 -13.14
C VAL A 23 4.01 10.22 -11.71
N ASN A 24 5.32 10.33 -11.55
CA ASN A 24 5.93 10.09 -10.25
C ASN A 24 6.33 11.36 -9.52
N GLU A 25 6.00 12.51 -10.07
CA GLU A 25 6.43 13.77 -9.50
C GLU A 25 5.33 14.57 -8.84
N ARG A 26 4.11 14.07 -8.87
CA ARG A 26 3.00 14.80 -8.29
C ARG A 26 3.06 14.70 -6.78
N PRO A 27 3.15 15.81 -6.08
CA PRO A 27 3.17 15.80 -4.63
C PRO A 27 1.96 15.11 -4.02
N GLU A 28 0.82 15.19 -4.67
CA GLU A 28 -0.40 14.59 -4.16
C GLU A 28 -0.34 13.07 -4.09
N PHE A 29 0.50 12.43 -4.92
CA PHE A 29 0.67 11.00 -4.82
C PHE A 29 1.50 10.58 -3.62
N THR A 30 2.37 11.47 -3.15
CA THR A 30 3.23 11.19 -2.01
C THR A 30 2.67 11.79 -0.74
N ALA A 31 1.85 12.82 -0.85
CA ALA A 31 1.30 13.53 0.29
C ALA A 31 -0.10 13.05 0.67
N GLY A 32 -0.69 12.17 -0.11
CA GLY A 32 -2.01 11.64 0.20
C GLY A 32 -1.99 10.79 1.46
N PRO A 33 -3.15 10.56 2.06
CA PRO A 33 -3.23 9.71 3.25
C PRO A 33 -2.91 8.26 2.88
N PRO A 34 -2.39 7.50 3.83
CA PRO A 34 -2.18 6.07 3.59
C PRO A 34 -3.53 5.35 3.50
N THR A 35 -3.65 4.48 2.52
CA THR A 35 -4.86 3.68 2.35
C THR A 35 -4.52 2.25 1.98
N LEU A 36 -5.44 1.35 2.28
CA LEU A 36 -5.42 -0.03 1.80
C LEU A 36 -6.72 -0.25 1.03
N SER A 37 -6.60 -0.60 -0.24
CA SER A 37 -7.77 -0.93 -1.06
C SER A 37 -7.79 -2.43 -1.26
N VAL A 38 -8.90 -3.08 -0.94
CA VAL A 38 -9.06 -4.51 -1.12
C VAL A 38 -10.18 -4.75 -2.12
N GLY A 39 -9.93 -5.62 -3.09
CA GLY A 39 -10.91 -5.91 -4.11
C GLY A 39 -10.86 -7.34 -4.58
N LEU A 40 -11.94 -7.79 -5.19
CA LEU A 40 -12.04 -9.10 -5.80
C LEU A 40 -11.91 -8.93 -7.31
N TYR A 41 -11.09 -9.75 -7.92
CA TYR A 41 -10.80 -9.68 -9.35
C TYR A 41 -10.91 -11.05 -9.97
N GLN A 42 -11.43 -11.12 -11.19
CA GLN A 42 -11.47 -12.36 -11.94
C GLN A 42 -10.16 -12.57 -12.67
N MET A 43 -9.58 -13.72 -12.49
CA MET A 43 -8.39 -14.14 -13.23
C MET A 43 -8.71 -15.48 -13.89
N GLY A 44 -9.16 -15.42 -15.14
CA GLY A 44 -9.66 -16.60 -15.82
C GLY A 44 -10.96 -17.08 -15.19
N THR A 45 -10.98 -18.30 -14.68
CA THR A 45 -12.16 -18.85 -14.00
C THR A 45 -12.08 -18.68 -12.49
N ARG A 46 -11.02 -18.06 -11.98
CA ARG A 46 -10.80 -17.90 -10.55
C ARG A 46 -11.04 -16.46 -10.11
N GLU A 47 -11.61 -16.33 -8.93
CA GLU A 47 -11.75 -15.04 -8.28
C GLU A 47 -10.63 -14.93 -7.24
N VAL A 48 -9.88 -13.83 -7.27
CA VAL A 48 -8.79 -13.61 -6.34
C VAL A 48 -9.00 -12.28 -5.62
N ALA A 49 -8.54 -12.23 -4.38
CA ALA A 49 -8.55 -11.01 -3.60
C ALA A 49 -7.18 -10.35 -3.72
N ARG A 50 -7.17 -9.04 -3.90
CA ARG A 50 -5.94 -8.25 -3.93
C ARG A 50 -6.07 -7.05 -3.03
N GLY A 51 -5.00 -6.77 -2.31
CA GLY A 51 -4.89 -5.57 -1.53
C GLY A 51 -3.85 -4.65 -2.14
N TYR A 52 -4.15 -3.37 -2.21
CA TYR A 52 -3.25 -2.37 -2.74
C TYR A 52 -2.98 -1.31 -1.68
N LEU A 53 -1.71 -1.09 -1.39
CA LEU A 53 -1.31 -0.01 -0.50
C LEU A 53 -1.14 1.26 -1.33
N SER A 54 -1.58 2.39 -0.80
CA SER A 54 -1.29 3.66 -1.43
C SER A 54 0.21 3.94 -1.33
N VAL A 55 0.69 4.92 -2.10
CA VAL A 55 2.10 5.30 -2.06
C VAL A 55 2.52 5.66 -0.64
N ALA A 56 1.67 6.40 0.08
CA ALA A 56 1.99 6.80 1.45
C ALA A 56 2.10 5.58 2.38
N ALA A 57 1.20 4.61 2.25
CA ALA A 57 1.26 3.40 3.07
C ALA A 57 2.48 2.55 2.72
N ALA A 58 2.75 2.37 1.45
CA ALA A 58 3.91 1.60 1.02
C ALA A 58 5.22 2.23 1.50
N ARG A 59 5.32 3.55 1.43
CA ARG A 59 6.51 4.25 1.90
C ARG A 59 6.71 4.14 3.41
N HIS A 60 5.61 4.11 4.15
CA HIS A 60 5.71 3.93 5.59
C HIS A 60 6.47 2.64 5.93
N PHE A 61 6.10 1.53 5.29
CA PHE A 61 6.77 0.26 5.54
C PHE A 61 8.16 0.20 4.92
N GLU A 62 8.35 0.83 3.78
CA GLU A 62 9.67 0.89 3.15
C GLU A 62 10.66 1.63 4.04
N GLN A 63 10.25 2.76 4.62
CA GLN A 63 11.09 3.53 5.51
C GLN A 63 11.41 2.79 6.80
N MET A 64 10.54 1.92 7.22
CA MET A 64 10.78 1.08 8.39
C MET A 64 11.66 -0.12 8.09
N GLY A 65 11.92 -0.40 6.82
CA GLY A 65 12.68 -1.57 6.44
C GLY A 65 11.93 -2.87 6.66
N THR A 66 10.61 -2.86 6.51
CA THR A 66 9.77 -4.02 6.76
C THR A 66 9.12 -4.50 5.47
N PRO A 67 9.75 -5.44 4.74
CA PRO A 67 9.22 -5.89 3.45
C PRO A 67 8.04 -6.85 3.54
N TYR A 68 7.68 -7.28 4.74
CA TYR A 68 6.54 -8.16 4.94
C TYR A 68 5.45 -7.45 5.73
N LEU A 69 4.21 -7.82 5.45
CA LEU A 69 3.06 -7.21 6.06
C LEU A 69 2.18 -8.25 6.71
N LEU A 70 1.75 -7.96 7.92
CA LEU A 70 0.76 -8.76 8.62
C LEU A 70 -0.50 -7.91 8.79
N VAL A 71 -1.63 -8.44 8.34
CA VAL A 71 -2.91 -7.77 8.46
C VAL A 71 -3.69 -8.43 9.57
N GLU A 72 -4.10 -7.67 10.57
CA GLU A 72 -4.81 -8.18 11.74
C GLU A 72 -6.10 -7.41 11.94
N PHE A 73 -7.08 -8.05 12.52
CA PHE A 73 -8.27 -7.34 12.98
C PHE A 73 -8.40 -7.51 14.48
N GLY A 74 -8.92 -6.46 15.14
CA GLY A 74 -9.01 -6.46 16.58
C GLY A 74 -10.23 -7.20 17.07
N GLU A 75 -10.11 -7.77 18.27
CA GLU A 75 -11.19 -8.43 18.96
C GLU A 75 -11.41 -7.72 20.29
N ASP A 76 -12.53 -8.02 20.92
CA ASP A 76 -12.90 -7.43 22.21
C ASP A 76 -12.85 -5.90 22.20
N GLU A 77 -12.00 -5.31 23.01
CA GLU A 77 -11.92 -3.85 23.12
C GLU A 77 -11.37 -3.18 21.85
N HIS A 78 -10.69 -3.94 20.99
CA HIS A 78 -10.19 -3.45 19.72
C HIS A 78 -11.09 -3.85 18.56
N GLY A 79 -12.28 -4.35 18.84
CA GLY A 79 -13.21 -4.77 17.81
C GLY A 79 -13.54 -3.65 16.84
N GLY A 80 -13.63 -3.99 15.55
CA GLY A 80 -13.90 -3.01 14.52
C GLY A 80 -12.66 -2.30 13.99
N LEU A 81 -11.47 -2.72 14.40
CA LEU A 81 -10.22 -2.13 13.92
C LEU A 81 -9.41 -3.12 13.10
N LEU A 82 -8.79 -2.60 12.07
CA LEU A 82 -7.83 -3.30 11.23
C LEU A 82 -6.47 -2.71 11.51
N ARG A 83 -5.46 -3.56 11.61
CA ARG A 83 -4.11 -3.10 11.88
C ARG A 83 -3.14 -3.73 10.89
N LEU A 84 -2.28 -2.90 10.29
CA LEU A 84 -1.23 -3.36 9.41
C LEU A 84 0.10 -3.24 10.14
N VAL A 85 0.79 -4.36 10.25
CA VAL A 85 2.06 -4.44 10.97
C VAL A 85 3.16 -4.83 9.98
N GLY A 86 4.23 -4.05 9.94
CA GLY A 86 5.39 -4.38 9.11
C GLY A 86 6.33 -5.33 9.85
N LEU A 87 6.84 -6.31 9.13
CA LEU A 87 7.79 -7.27 9.66
C LEU A 87 9.05 -7.30 8.80
N GLU A 88 10.20 -7.45 9.45
CA GLU A 88 11.48 -7.52 8.72
C GLU A 88 11.66 -8.87 8.03
N THR A 89 11.10 -9.92 8.57
CA THR A 89 11.18 -11.25 8.02
C THR A 89 9.82 -11.91 8.03
N LYS A 90 9.68 -12.99 7.27
CA LYS A 90 8.43 -13.74 7.28
C LYS A 90 8.40 -14.66 8.50
N SER A 91 8.32 -14.07 9.68
CA SER A 91 8.30 -14.80 10.93
C SER A 91 6.93 -15.33 11.29
N ASP A 92 5.88 -14.81 10.67
CA ASP A 92 4.51 -15.25 10.89
C ASP A 92 4.00 -15.92 9.61
N PRO A 93 3.34 -17.08 9.70
CA PRO A 93 2.85 -17.77 8.51
C PRO A 93 1.80 -16.97 7.72
N HIS A 94 1.15 -15.99 8.35
CA HIS A 94 0.19 -15.13 7.67
C HIS A 94 0.81 -13.89 7.07
N ALA A 95 2.11 -13.68 7.26
CA ALA A 95 2.79 -12.52 6.70
C ALA A 95 2.87 -12.63 5.18
N MET A 96 2.68 -11.49 4.52
CA MET A 96 2.67 -11.40 3.08
C MET A 96 3.79 -10.46 2.64
N LYS A 97 4.45 -10.80 1.54
CA LYS A 97 5.48 -9.92 1.01
C LYS A 97 4.84 -8.72 0.33
N ILE A 98 5.35 -7.55 0.63
CA ILE A 98 4.91 -6.32 -0.04
C ILE A 98 5.70 -6.21 -1.34
N GLY A 99 4.99 -6.37 -2.47
CA GLY A 99 5.60 -6.12 -3.78
C GLY A 99 5.03 -4.80 -4.26
N SER A 100 5.64 -4.06 -5.05
CA SER A 100 5.17 -2.83 -5.72
C SER A 100 3.84 -2.24 -5.20
N ALA A 101 3.69 -2.09 -3.91
CA ALA A 101 2.48 -1.58 -3.27
C ALA A 101 1.26 -2.51 -3.38
N THR A 102 1.50 -3.76 -3.74
CA THR A 102 0.42 -4.73 -3.88
C THR A 102 0.63 -5.88 -2.90
N VAL A 103 -0.43 -6.24 -2.20
CA VAL A 103 -0.45 -7.38 -1.29
C VAL A 103 -1.50 -8.35 -1.80
N ILE A 104 -1.12 -9.60 -1.96
CA ILE A 104 -2.04 -10.62 -2.47
C ILE A 104 -2.18 -11.73 -1.44
N ALA A 105 -3.42 -12.02 -1.05
CA ALA A 105 -3.69 -13.10 -0.11
C ALA A 105 -5.16 -13.47 -0.11
N THR A 106 -5.43 -14.72 0.17
CA THR A 106 -6.81 -15.21 0.18
C THR A 106 -7.63 -14.66 1.35
N GLN A 107 -7.02 -14.49 2.50
CA GLN A 107 -7.74 -13.96 3.65
C GLN A 107 -8.20 -12.53 3.47
N LEU A 108 -7.65 -11.80 2.53
CA LEU A 108 -8.09 -10.45 2.23
C LEU A 108 -9.47 -10.43 1.58
N ARG A 109 -9.95 -11.57 1.09
CA ARG A 109 -11.27 -11.68 0.48
C ARG A 109 -12.36 -11.13 1.38
N ARG A 110 -12.29 -11.41 2.67
CA ARG A 110 -13.31 -10.95 3.61
C ARG A 110 -13.27 -9.45 3.82
N LEU A 111 -12.10 -8.85 3.66
CA LEU A 111 -11.94 -7.42 3.80
C LEU A 111 -12.50 -6.63 2.62
N ALA A 112 -12.80 -7.30 1.51
CA ALA A 112 -13.43 -6.65 0.37
C ALA A 112 -14.90 -6.34 0.63
N GLY A 113 -15.53 -7.05 1.57
CA GLY A 113 -16.91 -6.81 1.95
C GLY A 113 -17.93 -7.33 0.95
N PRO A 114 -19.21 -7.10 1.22
CA PRO A 114 -20.27 -7.62 0.36
C PRO A 114 -20.28 -7.01 -1.03
N GLU A 115 -19.68 -5.83 -1.22
CA GLU A 115 -19.63 -5.19 -2.53
C GLU A 115 -18.44 -5.64 -3.36
N GLY A 116 -17.56 -6.47 -2.81
CA GLY A 116 -16.41 -6.97 -3.52
C GLY A 116 -15.24 -6.01 -3.61
N LYS A 117 -15.31 -4.87 -2.97
CA LYS A 117 -14.20 -3.92 -2.86
C LYS A 117 -14.46 -2.94 -1.73
N HIS A 118 -13.38 -2.53 -1.10
CA HIS A 118 -13.46 -1.51 -0.04
C HIS A 118 -12.11 -0.82 0.11
N ARG A 119 -12.13 0.47 0.42
CA ARG A 119 -10.93 1.24 0.70
C ARG A 119 -10.91 1.58 2.18
N TYR A 120 -9.83 1.20 2.84
CA TYR A 120 -9.60 1.49 4.24
C TYR A 120 -8.68 2.70 4.35
N GLU A 121 -9.13 3.74 5.05
CA GLU A 121 -8.27 4.89 5.31
C GLU A 121 -7.48 4.60 6.57
N LEU A 122 -6.17 4.65 6.43
CA LEU A 122 -5.26 4.24 7.48
C LEU A 122 -4.77 5.45 8.27
N VAL A 123 -4.56 5.26 9.56
CA VAL A 123 -4.02 6.28 10.44
C VAL A 123 -2.80 5.68 11.12
N LYS A 124 -1.73 6.45 11.20
CA LYS A 124 -0.52 6.00 11.88
C LYS A 124 -0.78 5.89 13.37
N HIS A 125 -0.38 4.75 13.92
CA HIS A 125 -0.44 4.52 15.35
C HIS A 125 0.88 3.87 15.75
N GLY A 126 1.86 4.69 16.07
CA GLY A 126 3.21 4.21 16.26
C GLY A 126 3.78 3.71 14.94
N GLU A 127 4.26 2.49 14.94
CA GLU A 127 4.82 1.87 13.73
C GLU A 127 3.76 1.18 12.90
N THR A 128 2.54 1.08 13.39
CA THR A 128 1.47 0.41 12.68
C THR A 128 0.55 1.41 11.99
N LEU A 129 -0.22 0.89 11.02
CA LEU A 129 -1.27 1.65 10.37
C LEU A 129 -2.60 1.00 10.75
N VAL A 130 -3.55 1.81 11.16
CA VAL A 130 -4.82 1.32 11.70
C VAL A 130 -5.98 1.93 10.92
N ALA A 131 -7.01 1.14 10.69
CA ALA A 131 -8.22 1.60 10.02
C ALA A 131 -9.44 1.06 10.75
N ARG A 132 -10.58 1.71 10.52
CA ARG A 132 -11.85 1.24 11.04
C ARG A 132 -12.47 0.27 10.05
N ILE A 133 -13.00 -0.83 10.52
CA ILE A 133 -13.68 -1.82 9.69
C ILE A 133 -15.18 -1.57 9.79
N PRO A 134 -15.89 -1.36 8.67
CA PRO A 134 -17.34 -1.22 8.68
C PRO A 134 -18.00 -2.47 9.25
N GLU A 135 -19.14 -2.29 9.95
CA GLU A 135 -19.83 -3.38 10.60
C GLU A 135 -20.17 -4.56 9.67
N PRO A 136 -20.66 -4.33 8.44
CA PRO A 136 -20.95 -5.48 7.55
C PRO A 136 -19.74 -6.34 7.28
N ILE A 137 -18.55 -5.73 7.16
CA ILE A 137 -17.31 -6.48 6.94
C ILE A 137 -16.88 -7.15 8.23
N MET A 138 -17.03 -6.46 9.35
CA MET A 138 -16.68 -7.01 10.65
C MET A 138 -17.51 -8.25 10.97
N ALA A 139 -18.79 -8.23 10.63
CA ALA A 139 -19.67 -9.38 10.81
C ALA A 139 -19.16 -10.59 10.04
N GLY A 140 -18.69 -10.38 8.80
CA GLY A 140 -18.12 -11.44 7.98
C GLY A 140 -16.84 -12.01 8.58
N LEU A 141 -16.01 -11.15 9.17
CA LEU A 141 -14.78 -11.61 9.81
C LEU A 141 -15.07 -12.43 11.06
N ARG A 142 -16.07 -12.03 11.84
CA ARG A 142 -16.45 -12.77 13.06
C ARG A 142 -17.07 -14.12 12.74
N ALA A 143 -17.75 -14.22 11.61
CA ALA A 143 -18.39 -15.45 11.20
C ALA A 143 -17.41 -16.50 10.65
N ALA A 144 -16.18 -16.12 10.48
CA ALA A 144 -15.18 -16.98 9.84
C ALA A 144 -14.60 -18.04 10.78
#